data_a7df7442a396909b48a54c430f6a1a91
#
_entry.id   a7df7442a396909b48a54c430f6a1a91
#
_cell.length_a   1.000
_cell.length_b   1.000
_cell.length_c   1.000
_cell.angle_alpha   90.00
_cell.angle_beta   90.00
_cell.angle_gamma   90.00
#
_symmetry.space_group_name_H-M   'P 1'
#
loop_
_entity.id
_entity.type
_entity.pdbx_description
1 polymer ?
#
loop_
_entity_poly.entity_id
_entity_poly.type
_entity_poly.pdbx_seq_one_letter_code
_entity_poly.pdbx_strand_id
1 'polypeptide(L)'
;MIFRLLLIVVLCSIQVSYGQSRIERIEPPNWWAGMETDTIQLLVYGDNVASLTPIIKNKSVKILGTTILESPNYLFIDVKVDGQLPKRKVKINFLENKRKVESITYPILARQDNRKNLEGFDNSDAIYLITPDRFANGDATNDYVSPMLEKPDRKNIGGRHGGDIQGIQNNLDYIVDLGFSAIWLNPLLENDMETYSYHGYSTTDFYKVDPRFGSNEAYLAMTEEAREKGLKLIMDMIVNHCGLEHWWMTDYPSPDWINEWDEYTQTNHRKTVLQDPYVSELDKKTFTDGWFVPTMPDLNQRNEQMATYLIQNSIWWVEYLGLAGIRMDTYPYPDMHFMTDWTEAMMKEYPDLNIVGEEWFGEPAIVSYWQKGKKNPNGYASELKSLMD
;
A
#
# COMPACT_ATOMS: atom_id res chain seq x y z
N MET A 1 -57.31 -58.35 -10.43
CA MET A 1 -57.12 -57.20 -9.50
C MET A 1 -55.69 -57.24 -9.03
N ILE A 2 -54.83 -56.47 -9.70
CA ILE A 2 -53.38 -56.47 -9.43
C ILE A 2 -53.02 -55.13 -8.77
N PHE A 3 -52.68 -55.14 -7.49
CA PHE A 3 -52.18 -53.99 -6.76
C PHE A 3 -50.73 -53.71 -7.16
N ARG A 4 -50.48 -52.57 -7.80
CA ARG A 4 -49.12 -52.05 -8.00
C ARG A 4 -48.73 -51.21 -6.79
N LEU A 5 -47.72 -51.68 -6.05
CA LEU A 5 -47.07 -50.94 -4.99
C LEU A 5 -46.10 -49.92 -5.63
N LEU A 6 -46.35 -48.62 -5.46
CA LEU A 6 -45.47 -47.57 -5.89
C LEU A 6 -44.46 -47.33 -4.74
N LEU A 7 -43.21 -47.69 -4.94
CA LEU A 7 -42.11 -47.37 -4.01
C LEU A 7 -41.62 -45.95 -4.29
N ILE A 8 -41.94 -44.98 -3.41
CA ILE A 8 -41.38 -43.62 -3.47
C ILE A 8 -40.04 -43.65 -2.79
N VAL A 9 -38.95 -43.60 -3.58
CA VAL A 9 -37.59 -43.38 -3.07
C VAL A 9 -37.39 -41.87 -2.88
N VAL A 10 -37.41 -41.41 -1.64
CA VAL A 10 -37.02 -40.03 -1.29
C VAL A 10 -35.50 -39.97 -1.31
N LEU A 11 -34.93 -39.42 -2.38
CA LEU A 11 -33.54 -39.04 -2.44
C LEU A 11 -33.35 -37.76 -1.61
N CYS A 12 -32.90 -37.90 -0.37
CA CYS A 12 -32.33 -36.77 0.39
C CYS A 12 -30.99 -36.41 -0.26
N SER A 13 -31.01 -35.40 -1.11
CA SER A 13 -29.79 -34.71 -1.55
C SER A 13 -29.19 -33.97 -0.36
N ILE A 14 -28.14 -34.52 0.22
CA ILE A 14 -27.28 -33.81 1.17
C ILE A 14 -26.57 -32.72 0.33
N GLN A 15 -27.09 -31.53 0.34
CA GLN A 15 -26.33 -30.36 -0.13
C GLN A 15 -25.18 -30.14 0.87
N VAL A 16 -23.98 -30.57 0.50
CA VAL A 16 -22.77 -30.13 1.16
C VAL A 16 -22.61 -28.66 0.79
N SER A 17 -23.14 -27.79 1.62
CA SER A 17 -22.81 -26.37 1.57
C SER A 17 -21.33 -26.27 1.97
N TYR A 18 -20.45 -26.09 0.99
CA TYR A 18 -19.13 -25.56 1.29
C TYR A 18 -19.40 -24.15 1.82
N GLY A 19 -19.26 -23.97 3.12
CA GLY A 19 -19.36 -22.66 3.74
C GLY A 19 -18.34 -21.75 3.03
N GLN A 20 -18.82 -20.60 2.55
CA GLN A 20 -17.98 -19.54 2.02
C GLN A 20 -16.96 -19.17 3.11
N SER A 21 -15.69 -18.97 2.74
CA SER A 21 -14.69 -18.49 3.70
C SER A 21 -15.19 -17.19 4.32
N ARG A 22 -15.10 -17.09 5.65
CA ARG A 22 -15.42 -15.84 6.36
C ARG A 22 -14.32 -14.80 6.21
N ILE A 23 -13.10 -15.24 5.88
CA ILE A 23 -11.95 -14.37 5.70
C ILE A 23 -11.75 -14.11 4.23
N GLU A 24 -11.83 -12.86 3.84
CA GLU A 24 -11.69 -12.40 2.47
C GLU A 24 -10.30 -11.86 2.19
N ARG A 25 -9.67 -11.19 3.17
CA ARG A 25 -8.35 -10.56 3.05
C ARG A 25 -7.49 -10.80 4.28
N ILE A 26 -6.17 -10.91 4.05
CA ILE A 26 -5.13 -10.74 5.06
C ILE A 26 -4.04 -9.85 4.44
N GLU A 27 -3.74 -8.75 5.12
CA GLU A 27 -2.73 -7.80 4.70
C GLU A 27 -1.74 -7.50 5.84
N PRO A 28 -0.43 -7.44 5.51
CA PRO A 28 0.20 -7.70 4.22
C PRO A 28 0.01 -9.16 3.76
N PRO A 29 0.06 -9.45 2.42
CA PRO A 29 -0.25 -10.79 1.89
C PRO A 29 0.82 -11.84 2.22
N ASN A 30 2.01 -11.42 2.58
CA ASN A 30 3.13 -12.21 3.08
C ASN A 30 4.09 -11.34 3.87
N TRP A 31 5.06 -11.96 4.54
CA TRP A 31 6.18 -11.27 5.15
C TRP A 31 7.49 -12.04 4.95
N TRP A 32 8.62 -11.46 5.39
CA TRP A 32 9.92 -12.10 5.28
C TRP A 32 10.54 -12.34 6.66
N ALA A 33 11.21 -13.47 6.80
CA ALA A 33 12.06 -13.74 7.95
C ALA A 33 13.40 -13.04 7.79
N GLY A 34 13.94 -12.51 8.89
CA GLY A 34 15.22 -11.81 8.89
C GLY A 34 15.12 -10.32 8.56
N MET A 35 13.92 -9.76 8.63
CA MET A 35 13.71 -8.31 8.65
C MET A 35 14.06 -7.73 10.02
N GLU A 36 14.51 -6.48 10.06
CA GLU A 36 14.60 -5.71 11.31
C GLU A 36 13.20 -5.50 11.90
N THR A 37 12.20 -5.34 11.05
CA THR A 37 10.79 -5.34 11.41
C THR A 37 10.30 -6.77 11.57
N ASP A 38 10.60 -7.38 12.71
CA ASP A 38 10.25 -8.76 13.06
C ASP A 38 8.84 -8.93 13.66
N THR A 39 8.23 -7.83 14.05
CA THR A 39 6.86 -7.78 14.57
C THR A 39 5.97 -7.06 13.57
N ILE A 40 4.95 -7.77 13.11
CA ILE A 40 4.01 -7.28 12.10
C ILE A 40 2.58 -7.36 12.60
N GLN A 41 1.76 -6.46 12.13
CA GLN A 41 0.32 -6.49 12.33
C GLN A 41 -0.36 -7.00 11.07
N LEU A 42 -1.12 -8.09 11.19
CA LEU A 42 -1.95 -8.62 10.11
C LEU A 42 -3.34 -8.01 10.25
N LEU A 43 -3.76 -7.25 9.25
CA LEU A 43 -5.16 -6.86 9.08
C LEU A 43 -5.88 -8.06 8.46
N VAL A 44 -6.88 -8.59 9.17
CA VAL A 44 -7.78 -9.64 8.68
C VAL A 44 -9.15 -9.04 8.48
N TYR A 45 -9.70 -9.14 7.26
CA TYR A 45 -11.02 -8.64 6.91
C TYR A 45 -11.91 -9.77 6.42
N GLY A 46 -13.19 -9.68 6.75
CA GLY A 46 -14.23 -10.60 6.31
C GLY A 46 -15.43 -10.65 7.27
N ASP A 47 -16.40 -11.51 7.00
CA ASP A 47 -17.67 -11.57 7.74
C ASP A 47 -17.48 -11.90 9.22
N ASN A 48 -17.72 -10.91 10.10
CA ASN A 48 -17.69 -11.02 11.56
C ASN A 48 -16.40 -11.69 12.10
N VAL A 49 -15.26 -11.37 11.50
CA VAL A 49 -13.96 -11.97 11.88
C VAL A 49 -13.48 -11.54 13.28
N ALA A 50 -13.97 -10.43 13.82
CA ALA A 50 -13.69 -9.97 15.18
C ALA A 50 -14.10 -10.99 16.25
N SER A 51 -15.08 -11.85 15.95
CA SER A 51 -15.52 -12.92 16.86
C SER A 51 -14.53 -14.11 16.93
N LEU A 52 -13.55 -14.14 16.03
CA LEU A 52 -12.61 -15.26 15.88
C LEU A 52 -11.38 -15.11 16.78
N THR A 53 -10.91 -16.23 17.29
CA THR A 53 -9.64 -16.29 18.04
C THR A 53 -8.58 -16.95 17.15
N PRO A 54 -7.53 -16.20 16.72
CA PRO A 54 -6.46 -16.74 15.91
C PRO A 54 -5.49 -17.59 16.75
N ILE A 55 -5.03 -18.70 16.20
CA ILE A 55 -4.00 -19.55 16.82
C ILE A 55 -2.96 -19.93 15.77
N ILE A 56 -1.69 -19.74 16.10
CA ILE A 56 -0.53 -20.22 15.34
C ILE A 56 0.19 -21.29 16.18
N LYS A 57 0.29 -22.52 15.64
CA LYS A 57 1.08 -23.60 16.25
C LYS A 57 2.44 -23.68 15.55
N ASN A 58 3.30 -22.69 15.79
CA ASN A 58 4.66 -22.62 15.27
C ASN A 58 5.59 -22.06 16.35
N LYS A 59 6.82 -22.60 16.44
CA LYS A 59 7.78 -22.15 17.46
C LYS A 59 8.43 -20.80 17.10
N SER A 60 8.55 -20.54 15.79
CA SER A 60 9.24 -19.38 15.23
C SER A 60 8.28 -18.26 14.78
N VAL A 61 6.96 -18.46 14.94
CA VAL A 61 5.95 -17.42 14.66
C VAL A 61 4.95 -17.41 15.82
N LYS A 62 4.84 -16.28 16.49
CA LYS A 62 4.02 -16.15 17.71
C LYS A 62 3.04 -14.99 17.57
N ILE A 63 1.80 -15.22 17.97
CA ILE A 63 0.84 -14.15 18.19
C ILE A 63 1.21 -13.45 19.49
N LEU A 64 1.36 -12.13 19.44
CA LEU A 64 1.64 -11.27 20.59
C LEU A 64 0.35 -10.69 21.19
N GLY A 65 -0.60 -10.34 20.31
CA GLY A 65 -1.88 -9.76 20.69
C GLY A 65 -2.87 -9.76 19.52
N THR A 66 -4.07 -9.33 19.83
CA THR A 66 -5.12 -9.05 18.84
C THR A 66 -5.83 -7.77 19.23
N THR A 67 -6.15 -6.94 18.24
CA THR A 67 -6.94 -5.71 18.41
C THR A 67 -8.23 -5.83 17.60
N ILE A 68 -9.33 -5.46 18.22
CA ILE A 68 -10.66 -5.38 17.63
C ILE A 68 -11.06 -3.90 17.72
N LEU A 69 -11.53 -3.36 16.62
CA LEU A 69 -12.10 -2.01 16.56
C LEU A 69 -13.62 -2.08 16.44
N GLU A 70 -14.28 -1.01 16.06
CA GLU A 70 -15.73 -0.91 16.06
C GLU A 70 -16.41 -1.82 15.04
N SER A 71 -15.82 -2.00 13.85
CA SER A 71 -16.37 -2.91 12.87
C SER A 71 -16.11 -4.37 13.26
N PRO A 72 -17.16 -5.22 13.28
CA PRO A 72 -17.01 -6.65 13.55
C PRO A 72 -16.27 -7.40 12.41
N ASN A 73 -16.05 -6.77 11.28
CA ASN A 73 -15.47 -7.37 10.09
C ASN A 73 -13.95 -7.24 10.03
N TYR A 74 -13.33 -6.65 11.07
CA TYR A 74 -11.87 -6.51 11.16
C TYR A 74 -11.31 -7.17 12.41
N LEU A 75 -10.15 -7.79 12.24
CA LEU A 75 -9.34 -8.32 13.32
C LEU A 75 -7.87 -8.04 13.01
N PHE A 76 -7.21 -7.31 13.88
CA PHE A 76 -5.77 -7.06 13.78
C PHE A 76 -5.03 -8.07 14.66
N ILE A 77 -3.97 -8.67 14.11
CA ILE A 77 -3.19 -9.72 14.80
C ILE A 77 -1.72 -9.32 14.80
N ASP A 78 -1.17 -9.01 15.96
CA ASP A 78 0.25 -8.76 16.10
C ASP A 78 1.01 -10.08 16.15
N VAL A 79 1.94 -10.24 15.23
CA VAL A 79 2.69 -11.47 15.02
C VAL A 79 4.18 -11.19 15.04
N LYS A 80 4.93 -11.92 15.88
CA LYS A 80 6.40 -11.90 15.85
C LYS A 80 6.93 -13.06 15.02
N VAL A 81 7.85 -12.74 14.09
CA VAL A 81 8.51 -13.69 13.19
C VAL A 81 9.97 -13.85 13.60
N ASP A 82 10.41 -15.08 13.90
CA ASP A 82 11.81 -15.37 14.20
C ASP A 82 12.67 -15.22 12.93
N GLY A 83 13.73 -14.43 13.02
CA GLY A 83 14.64 -14.13 11.91
C GLY A 83 15.38 -15.34 11.33
N GLN A 84 15.47 -16.45 12.08
CA GLN A 84 16.09 -17.70 11.63
C GLN A 84 15.10 -18.64 10.90
N LEU A 85 13.86 -18.22 10.72
CA LEU A 85 12.84 -19.05 10.07
C LEU A 85 13.17 -19.22 8.57
N PRO A 86 13.39 -20.44 8.07
CA PRO A 86 13.49 -20.66 6.64
C PRO A 86 12.13 -20.40 5.97
N LYS A 87 12.13 -20.10 4.64
CA LYS A 87 10.89 -19.96 3.85
C LYS A 87 9.87 -21.00 4.26
N ARG A 88 8.69 -20.57 4.71
CA ARG A 88 7.67 -21.46 5.25
C ARG A 88 6.26 -20.91 5.03
N LYS A 89 5.32 -21.81 4.93
CA LYS A 89 3.90 -21.51 5.00
C LYS A 89 3.45 -21.77 6.44
N VAL A 90 2.93 -20.73 7.10
CA VAL A 90 2.45 -20.81 8.49
C VAL A 90 0.93 -20.92 8.49
N LYS A 91 0.39 -21.92 9.20
CA LYS A 91 -1.06 -22.02 9.35
C LYS A 91 -1.54 -21.16 10.50
N ILE A 92 -2.43 -20.24 10.18
CA ILE A 92 -3.23 -19.47 11.15
C ILE A 92 -4.59 -20.17 11.21
N ASN A 93 -4.94 -20.72 12.38
CA ASN A 93 -6.25 -21.32 12.59
C ASN A 93 -7.11 -20.33 13.36
N PHE A 94 -8.33 -20.16 12.93
CA PHE A 94 -9.31 -19.30 13.56
C PHE A 94 -10.36 -20.15 14.27
N LEU A 95 -10.59 -19.83 15.54
CA LEU A 95 -11.54 -20.56 16.37
C LEU A 95 -12.72 -19.64 16.72
N GLU A 96 -13.90 -20.24 16.75
CA GLU A 96 -15.10 -19.68 17.32
C GLU A 96 -15.61 -20.66 18.40
N ASN A 97 -15.87 -20.16 19.60
CA ASN A 97 -16.27 -20.99 20.75
C ASN A 97 -15.35 -22.23 20.96
N LYS A 98 -14.03 -22.03 20.82
CA LYS A 98 -12.98 -23.07 20.94
C LYS A 98 -13.02 -24.14 19.83
N ARG A 99 -13.84 -24.01 18.82
CA ARG A 99 -13.86 -24.88 17.65
C ARG A 99 -13.19 -24.20 16.47
N LYS A 100 -12.34 -24.92 15.76
CA LYS A 100 -11.74 -24.40 14.54
C LYS A 100 -12.81 -24.26 13.45
N VAL A 101 -12.98 -23.04 12.94
CA VAL A 101 -13.95 -22.71 11.90
C VAL A 101 -13.26 -22.41 10.56
N GLU A 102 -12.03 -21.84 10.63
CA GLU A 102 -11.30 -21.43 9.43
C GLU A 102 -9.80 -21.74 9.60
N SER A 103 -9.07 -21.85 8.49
CA SER A 103 -7.62 -22.03 8.51
C SER A 103 -7.00 -21.42 7.25
N ILE A 104 -6.14 -20.46 7.44
CA ILE A 104 -5.43 -19.80 6.34
C ILE A 104 -3.95 -20.19 6.38
N THR A 105 -3.35 -20.24 5.22
CA THR A 105 -1.92 -20.47 5.06
C THR A 105 -1.24 -19.16 4.72
N TYR A 106 -0.51 -18.59 5.69
CA TYR A 106 0.20 -17.32 5.55
C TYR A 106 1.66 -17.57 5.14
N PRO A 107 2.13 -16.97 4.03
CA PRO A 107 3.51 -17.16 3.57
C PRO A 107 4.49 -16.30 4.40
N ILE A 108 5.52 -16.96 4.97
CA ILE A 108 6.74 -16.29 5.43
C ILE A 108 7.85 -16.65 4.45
N LEU A 109 8.39 -15.66 3.78
CA LEU A 109 9.43 -15.83 2.77
C LEU A 109 10.82 -15.73 3.41
N ALA A 110 11.84 -16.25 2.76
CA ALA A 110 13.21 -15.94 3.12
C ALA A 110 13.60 -14.60 2.49
N ARG A 111 14.20 -13.71 3.27
CA ARG A 111 14.76 -12.46 2.74
C ARG A 111 15.92 -12.76 1.80
N GLN A 112 15.92 -12.16 0.63
CA GLN A 112 17.01 -12.30 -0.34
C GLN A 112 18.22 -11.46 0.10
N ASP A 113 19.43 -11.93 -0.13
CA ASP A 113 20.65 -11.21 0.31
C ASP A 113 20.80 -9.86 -0.39
N ASN A 114 20.39 -9.76 -1.66
CA ASN A 114 20.40 -8.51 -2.42
C ASN A 114 19.34 -7.48 -1.96
N ARG A 115 18.46 -7.85 -1.03
CA ARG A 115 17.47 -6.95 -0.42
C ARG A 115 17.95 -6.32 0.89
N LYS A 116 18.99 -6.89 1.51
CA LYS A 116 19.54 -6.38 2.79
C LYS A 116 20.34 -5.10 2.63
N ASN A 117 20.95 -4.92 1.46
CA ASN A 117 21.83 -3.79 1.15
C ASN A 117 21.37 -3.17 -0.18
N LEU A 118 20.15 -2.60 -0.18
CA LEU A 118 19.61 -1.88 -1.33
C LEU A 118 20.38 -0.57 -1.51
N GLU A 119 21.01 -0.38 -2.65
CA GLU A 119 21.65 0.87 -2.99
C GLU A 119 20.60 1.90 -3.42
N GLY A 120 20.54 3.00 -2.68
CA GLY A 120 19.63 4.12 -2.98
C GLY A 120 20.08 4.92 -4.22
N PHE A 121 19.15 5.70 -4.77
CA PHE A 121 19.51 6.71 -5.75
C PHE A 121 20.16 7.92 -5.06
N ASP A 122 21.01 8.65 -5.77
CA ASP A 122 21.68 9.83 -5.27
C ASP A 122 21.85 10.91 -6.35
N ASN A 123 22.68 11.93 -6.08
CA ASN A 123 22.93 13.05 -7.00
C ASN A 123 23.76 12.68 -8.24
N SER A 124 24.26 11.46 -8.36
CA SER A 124 24.89 10.95 -9.57
C SER A 124 23.90 10.31 -10.54
N ASP A 125 22.66 10.08 -10.09
CA ASP A 125 21.63 9.43 -10.90
C ASP A 125 20.88 10.46 -11.77
N ALA A 126 20.67 10.10 -13.03
CA ALA A 126 19.74 10.74 -13.92
C ALA A 126 18.41 9.96 -13.90
N ILE A 127 17.33 10.63 -13.47
CA ILE A 127 16.02 9.99 -13.24
C ILE A 127 15.09 10.25 -14.41
N TYR A 128 14.52 9.19 -14.98
CA TYR A 128 13.49 9.25 -16.01
C TYR A 128 12.10 9.05 -15.40
N LEU A 129 11.29 10.11 -15.37
CA LEU A 129 9.91 10.06 -14.90
C LEU A 129 9.00 9.47 -15.98
N ILE A 130 8.21 8.47 -15.60
CA ILE A 130 7.22 7.83 -16.49
C ILE A 130 5.83 7.93 -15.87
N THR A 131 4.87 8.42 -16.64
CA THR A 131 3.44 8.18 -16.41
C THR A 131 3.06 6.90 -17.18
N PRO A 132 2.86 5.76 -16.49
CA PRO A 132 2.75 4.45 -17.15
C PRO A 132 1.70 4.39 -18.25
N ASP A 133 0.49 4.86 -17.97
CA ASP A 133 -0.62 4.90 -18.93
C ASP A 133 -0.28 5.65 -20.24
N ARG A 134 0.69 6.58 -20.18
CA ARG A 134 1.04 7.49 -21.28
C ARG A 134 2.30 7.10 -22.04
N PHE A 135 3.07 6.14 -21.54
CA PHE A 135 4.39 5.83 -22.07
C PHE A 135 4.31 4.88 -23.25
N ALA A 136 3.94 3.64 -23.03
CA ALA A 136 3.84 2.62 -24.07
C ALA A 136 2.84 1.53 -23.69
N ASN A 137 2.04 1.07 -24.63
CA ASN A 137 1.16 -0.08 -24.48
C ASN A 137 1.90 -1.33 -24.98
N GLY A 138 2.20 -2.24 -24.08
CA GLY A 138 2.87 -3.51 -24.39
C GLY A 138 1.91 -4.69 -24.48
N ASP A 139 0.76 -4.60 -23.81
CA ASP A 139 -0.28 -5.63 -23.79
C ASP A 139 -1.68 -5.00 -23.94
N ALA A 140 -2.16 -4.90 -25.17
CA ALA A 140 -3.48 -4.34 -25.44
C ALA A 140 -4.65 -5.17 -24.86
N THR A 141 -4.39 -6.36 -24.32
CA THR A 141 -5.44 -7.19 -23.70
C THR A 141 -5.82 -6.72 -22.30
N ASN A 142 -4.97 -5.92 -21.66
CA ASN A 142 -5.21 -5.35 -20.34
C ASN A 142 -5.74 -3.91 -20.37
N ASP A 143 -5.89 -3.27 -21.55
CA ASP A 143 -6.45 -1.90 -21.68
C ASP A 143 -7.75 -1.73 -20.91
N TYR A 144 -8.54 -2.79 -20.80
CA TYR A 144 -9.76 -2.86 -19.99
C TYR A 144 -9.91 -4.23 -19.31
N VAL A 145 -10.07 -4.22 -18.01
CA VAL A 145 -10.30 -5.41 -17.19
C VAL A 145 -11.64 -5.25 -16.45
N SER A 146 -12.61 -6.12 -16.74
CA SER A 146 -13.89 -6.10 -16.01
C SER A 146 -13.69 -6.63 -14.56
N PRO A 147 -14.27 -6.01 -13.55
CA PRO A 147 -15.33 -4.98 -13.57
C PRO A 147 -14.83 -3.54 -13.42
N MET A 148 -13.55 -3.23 -13.67
CA MET A 148 -12.98 -1.88 -13.50
C MET A 148 -13.85 -0.79 -14.14
N LEU A 149 -13.99 0.34 -13.44
CA LEU A 149 -14.95 1.40 -13.77
C LEU A 149 -14.55 2.17 -15.03
N GLU A 150 -13.34 2.76 -15.05
CA GLU A 150 -12.91 3.56 -16.19
C GLU A 150 -12.42 2.69 -17.35
N LYS A 151 -13.00 2.93 -18.53
CA LYS A 151 -12.61 2.29 -19.80
C LYS A 151 -11.58 3.14 -20.54
N PRO A 152 -10.78 2.54 -21.47
CA PRO A 152 -9.83 3.31 -22.27
C PRO A 152 -10.54 4.32 -23.17
N ASP A 153 -10.06 5.56 -23.18
CA ASP A 153 -10.49 6.64 -24.07
C ASP A 153 -9.31 7.54 -24.44
N ARG A 154 -8.56 7.15 -25.47
CA ARG A 154 -7.38 7.88 -25.96
C ARG A 154 -7.69 9.27 -26.55
N LYS A 155 -8.96 9.59 -26.78
CA LYS A 155 -9.36 10.92 -27.27
C LYS A 155 -9.54 11.91 -26.13
N ASN A 156 -9.82 11.41 -24.93
CA ASN A 156 -9.93 12.20 -23.73
C ASN A 156 -8.55 12.35 -23.09
N ILE A 157 -8.07 13.57 -22.90
CA ILE A 157 -6.78 13.85 -22.26
C ILE A 157 -6.75 13.34 -20.80
N GLY A 158 -7.88 13.30 -20.11
CA GLY A 158 -8.05 12.77 -18.76
C GLY A 158 -8.40 11.28 -18.71
N GLY A 159 -8.66 10.63 -19.86
CA GLY A 159 -9.01 9.22 -19.94
C GLY A 159 -7.79 8.31 -19.95
N ARG A 160 -7.99 7.01 -19.80
CA ARG A 160 -6.91 6.01 -19.92
C ARG A 160 -6.49 5.80 -21.36
N HIS A 161 -5.18 5.69 -21.59
CA HIS A 161 -4.60 5.48 -22.91
C HIS A 161 -4.00 4.08 -23.10
N GLY A 162 -3.92 3.27 -22.04
CA GLY A 162 -3.53 1.87 -22.12
C GLY A 162 -2.03 1.61 -22.13
N GLY A 163 -1.18 2.56 -21.71
CA GLY A 163 0.21 2.25 -21.41
C GLY A 163 0.29 1.37 -20.16
N ASP A 164 1.30 0.47 -20.08
CA ASP A 164 1.38 -0.57 -19.08
C ASP A 164 2.83 -0.97 -18.71
N ILE A 165 2.97 -1.86 -17.74
CA ILE A 165 4.26 -2.38 -17.27
C ILE A 165 5.00 -3.11 -18.41
N GLN A 166 4.29 -3.87 -19.23
CA GLN A 166 4.91 -4.56 -20.37
C GLN A 166 5.47 -3.58 -21.39
N GLY A 167 4.77 -2.45 -21.62
CA GLY A 167 5.25 -1.39 -22.50
C GLY A 167 6.50 -0.71 -21.94
N ILE A 168 6.58 -0.50 -20.63
CA ILE A 168 7.79 0.02 -19.97
C ILE A 168 8.92 -0.99 -20.11
N GLN A 169 8.67 -2.26 -19.81
CA GLN A 169 9.66 -3.34 -19.87
C GLN A 169 10.25 -3.48 -21.30
N ASN A 170 9.43 -3.40 -22.33
CA ASN A 170 9.86 -3.47 -23.73
C ASN A 170 10.75 -2.28 -24.13
N ASN A 171 10.78 -1.20 -23.37
CA ASN A 171 11.52 0.03 -23.66
C ASN A 171 12.64 0.34 -22.66
N LEU A 172 13.06 -0.60 -21.82
CA LEU A 172 14.14 -0.37 -20.86
C LEU A 172 15.47 -0.03 -21.54
N ASP A 173 15.80 -0.68 -22.67
CA ASP A 173 17.01 -0.39 -23.44
C ASP A 173 17.00 1.05 -23.99
N TYR A 174 15.84 1.53 -24.45
CA TYR A 174 15.69 2.92 -24.87
C TYR A 174 16.04 3.91 -23.74
N ILE A 175 15.60 3.62 -22.50
CA ILE A 175 15.88 4.48 -21.34
C ILE A 175 17.39 4.45 -21.00
N VAL A 176 18.01 3.27 -21.04
CA VAL A 176 19.46 3.12 -20.85
C VAL A 176 20.25 3.87 -21.93
N ASP A 177 19.86 3.73 -23.19
CA ASP A 177 20.52 4.38 -24.34
C ASP A 177 20.43 5.92 -24.28
N LEU A 178 19.40 6.46 -23.62
CA LEU A 178 19.30 7.89 -23.32
C LEU A 178 20.24 8.36 -22.21
N GLY A 179 20.88 7.43 -21.48
CA GLY A 179 21.83 7.73 -20.40
C GLY A 179 21.20 7.91 -19.01
N PHE A 180 19.95 7.48 -18.80
CA PHE A 180 19.34 7.47 -17.50
C PHE A 180 19.83 6.28 -16.67
N SER A 181 19.96 6.48 -15.36
CA SER A 181 20.37 5.46 -14.37
C SER A 181 19.26 5.08 -13.39
N ALA A 182 18.16 5.81 -13.40
CA ALA A 182 17.00 5.53 -12.57
C ALA A 182 15.68 5.82 -13.30
N ILE A 183 14.63 5.10 -12.91
CA ILE A 183 13.26 5.30 -13.37
C ILE A 183 12.40 5.63 -12.16
N TRP A 184 11.61 6.69 -12.25
CA TRP A 184 10.52 7.00 -11.33
C TRP A 184 9.20 6.80 -12.05
N LEU A 185 8.37 5.90 -11.54
CA LEU A 185 7.04 5.63 -12.07
C LEU A 185 5.98 6.35 -11.24
N ASN A 186 5.06 7.09 -11.89
CA ASN A 186 3.80 7.45 -11.23
C ASN A 186 3.12 6.19 -10.70
N PRO A 187 2.21 6.30 -9.70
CA PRO A 187 1.70 5.13 -8.99
C PRO A 187 1.09 4.07 -9.91
N LEU A 188 1.48 2.81 -9.69
CA LEU A 188 0.98 1.63 -10.41
C LEU A 188 -0.06 0.84 -9.61
N LEU A 189 -0.30 1.23 -8.34
CA LEU A 189 -1.29 0.54 -7.51
C LEU A 189 -2.70 0.73 -8.06
N GLU A 190 -3.58 -0.19 -7.71
CA GLU A 190 -4.97 -0.18 -8.19
C GLU A 190 -5.62 1.18 -7.93
N ASN A 191 -6.24 1.71 -8.99
CA ASN A 191 -6.94 2.99 -8.97
C ASN A 191 -8.27 2.82 -9.73
N ASP A 192 -9.24 2.15 -9.10
CA ASP A 192 -10.53 1.85 -9.71
C ASP A 192 -11.52 2.99 -9.55
N MET A 193 -11.18 4.16 -10.08
CA MET A 193 -12.03 5.35 -10.09
C MET A 193 -12.78 5.46 -11.42
N GLU A 194 -13.94 6.13 -11.42
CA GLU A 194 -14.76 6.34 -12.63
C GLU A 194 -14.08 7.20 -13.70
N THR A 195 -13.21 8.12 -13.28
CA THR A 195 -12.51 9.06 -14.15
C THR A 195 -11.11 9.35 -13.63
N TYR A 196 -10.21 9.75 -14.54
CA TYR A 196 -8.82 10.13 -14.22
C TYR A 196 -7.99 9.03 -13.55
N SER A 197 -8.40 7.76 -13.63
CA SER A 197 -7.69 6.66 -12.98
C SER A 197 -6.27 6.42 -13.55
N TYR A 198 -5.96 7.03 -14.69
CA TYR A 198 -4.66 6.88 -15.36
C TYR A 198 -3.46 7.37 -14.54
N HIS A 199 -3.67 8.34 -13.64
CA HIS A 199 -2.58 8.97 -12.90
C HIS A 199 -2.11 8.16 -11.68
N GLY A 200 -2.96 7.25 -11.13
CA GLY A 200 -2.61 6.35 -10.05
C GLY A 200 -2.72 6.91 -8.62
N TYR A 201 -2.95 8.22 -8.43
CA TYR A 201 -2.93 8.84 -7.08
C TYR A 201 -4.18 8.61 -6.23
N SER A 202 -5.26 8.02 -6.76
CA SER A 202 -6.46 7.64 -5.99
C SER A 202 -6.45 6.13 -5.72
N THR A 203 -5.51 5.65 -4.92
CA THR A 203 -5.29 4.23 -4.65
C THR A 203 -6.53 3.56 -4.07
N THR A 204 -6.98 2.45 -4.66
CA THR A 204 -8.12 1.65 -4.20
C THR A 204 -7.73 0.30 -3.61
N ASP A 205 -6.47 -0.13 -3.77
CA ASP A 205 -5.88 -1.28 -3.09
C ASP A 205 -4.36 -1.07 -2.93
N PHE A 206 -3.89 -1.00 -1.68
CA PHE A 206 -2.48 -0.69 -1.37
C PHE A 206 -1.51 -1.86 -1.59
N TYR A 207 -2.00 -3.10 -1.76
CA TYR A 207 -1.14 -4.27 -1.98
C TYR A 207 -1.25 -4.87 -3.38
N LYS A 208 -1.96 -4.19 -4.29
CA LYS A 208 -2.25 -4.69 -5.62
C LYS A 208 -1.92 -3.68 -6.71
N VAL A 209 -1.19 -4.12 -7.73
CA VAL A 209 -1.01 -3.37 -8.98
C VAL A 209 -2.36 -3.31 -9.71
N ASP A 210 -2.66 -2.16 -10.32
CA ASP A 210 -3.83 -1.99 -11.18
C ASP A 210 -3.78 -3.03 -12.33
N PRO A 211 -4.80 -3.87 -12.47
CA PRO A 211 -4.76 -4.93 -13.47
C PRO A 211 -4.70 -4.41 -14.91
N ARG A 212 -5.02 -3.12 -15.14
CA ARG A 212 -4.86 -2.45 -16.44
C ARG A 212 -3.42 -2.01 -16.70
N PHE A 213 -2.55 -2.07 -15.67
CA PHE A 213 -1.10 -1.92 -15.82
C PHE A 213 -0.37 -3.27 -15.82
N GLY A 214 -0.99 -4.32 -15.27
CA GLY A 214 -0.40 -5.65 -15.17
C GLY A 214 -0.69 -6.33 -13.83
N SER A 215 0.33 -6.90 -13.20
CA SER A 215 0.23 -7.58 -11.91
C SER A 215 1.43 -7.27 -11.01
N ASN A 216 1.35 -7.66 -9.73
CA ASN A 216 2.48 -7.57 -8.81
C ASN A 216 3.70 -8.32 -9.36
N GLU A 217 3.49 -9.51 -9.96
CA GLU A 217 4.55 -10.32 -10.54
C GLU A 217 5.15 -9.69 -11.79
N ALA A 218 4.32 -9.04 -12.64
CA ALA A 218 4.81 -8.29 -13.80
C ALA A 218 5.66 -7.09 -13.36
N TYR A 219 5.25 -6.39 -12.31
CA TYR A 219 6.01 -5.27 -11.74
C TYR A 219 7.35 -5.76 -11.18
N LEU A 220 7.37 -6.88 -10.44
CA LEU A 220 8.60 -7.49 -9.95
C LEU A 220 9.52 -7.88 -11.12
N ALA A 221 9.01 -8.56 -12.14
CA ALA A 221 9.81 -8.99 -13.29
C ALA A 221 10.44 -7.80 -14.05
N MET A 222 9.65 -6.74 -14.28
CA MET A 222 10.14 -5.50 -14.90
C MET A 222 11.24 -4.84 -14.04
N THR A 223 11.06 -4.82 -12.71
CA THR A 223 12.05 -4.25 -11.78
C THR A 223 13.35 -5.04 -11.76
N GLU A 224 13.28 -6.37 -11.81
CA GLU A 224 14.46 -7.25 -11.86
C GLU A 224 15.22 -7.05 -13.19
N GLU A 225 14.53 -6.98 -14.32
CA GLU A 225 15.15 -6.71 -15.62
C GLU A 225 15.75 -5.29 -15.66
N ALA A 226 15.07 -4.28 -15.15
CA ALA A 226 15.61 -2.91 -15.03
C ALA A 226 16.93 -2.90 -14.25
N ARG A 227 16.99 -3.61 -13.13
CA ARG A 227 18.19 -3.74 -12.30
C ARG A 227 19.33 -4.46 -13.04
N GLU A 228 19.03 -5.53 -13.80
CA GLU A 228 20.04 -6.22 -14.63
C GLU A 228 20.64 -5.31 -15.69
N LYS A 229 19.88 -4.31 -16.17
CA LYS A 229 20.33 -3.28 -17.10
C LYS A 229 20.99 -2.06 -16.41
N GLY A 230 21.15 -2.09 -15.08
CA GLY A 230 21.75 -1.00 -14.30
C GLY A 230 20.81 0.16 -13.98
N LEU A 231 19.50 -0.01 -14.17
CA LEU A 231 18.51 0.99 -13.82
C LEU A 231 18.00 0.78 -12.38
N LYS A 232 18.05 1.84 -11.58
CA LYS A 232 17.43 1.92 -10.26
C LYS A 232 15.94 2.20 -10.40
N LEU A 233 15.10 1.63 -9.52
CA LEU A 233 13.67 1.90 -9.53
C LEU A 233 13.24 2.71 -8.31
N ILE A 234 12.50 3.79 -8.55
CA ILE A 234 11.89 4.68 -7.56
C ILE A 234 10.39 4.50 -7.65
N MET A 235 9.76 4.11 -6.56
CA MET A 235 8.31 3.97 -6.48
C MET A 235 7.68 5.24 -5.91
N ASP A 236 6.60 5.71 -6.54
CA ASP A 236 5.75 6.76 -6.01
C ASP A 236 4.80 6.15 -4.98
N MET A 237 4.83 6.65 -3.74
CA MET A 237 4.01 6.15 -2.64
C MET A 237 3.13 7.26 -2.08
N ILE A 238 1.92 6.88 -1.69
CA ILE A 238 0.90 7.76 -1.17
C ILE A 238 0.49 7.24 0.21
N VAL A 239 0.65 8.07 1.24
CA VAL A 239 0.24 7.74 2.62
C VAL A 239 -0.75 8.74 3.20
N ASN A 240 -1.05 9.81 2.44
CA ASN A 240 -1.96 10.87 2.88
C ASN A 240 -3.42 10.53 2.65
N HIS A 241 -3.76 9.94 1.53
CA HIS A 241 -5.14 9.70 1.10
C HIS A 241 -5.29 8.39 0.34
N CYS A 242 -6.52 7.97 0.12
CA CYS A 242 -6.87 6.88 -0.79
C CYS A 242 -7.89 7.34 -1.84
N GLY A 243 -8.34 6.45 -2.70
CA GLY A 243 -9.47 6.71 -3.61
C GLY A 243 -10.80 6.46 -2.91
N LEU A 244 -11.85 7.19 -3.32
CA LEU A 244 -13.20 7.01 -2.77
C LEU A 244 -13.77 5.60 -3.03
N GLU A 245 -13.29 4.91 -4.06
CA GLU A 245 -13.66 3.52 -4.37
C GLU A 245 -12.75 2.49 -3.67
N HIS A 246 -11.92 2.92 -2.71
CA HIS A 246 -11.16 1.98 -1.89
C HIS A 246 -12.12 1.08 -1.09
N TRP A 247 -11.83 -0.21 -1.01
CA TRP A 247 -12.70 -1.17 -0.33
C TRP A 247 -13.01 -0.82 1.15
N TRP A 248 -12.14 -0.05 1.83
CA TRP A 248 -12.42 0.49 3.16
C TRP A 248 -13.64 1.40 3.19
N MET A 249 -13.93 2.13 2.09
CA MET A 249 -15.00 3.13 2.07
C MET A 249 -16.40 2.53 2.22
N THR A 250 -16.54 1.21 2.07
CA THR A 250 -17.80 0.50 2.31
C THR A 250 -17.96 0.02 3.76
N ASP A 251 -16.84 -0.11 4.50
CA ASP A 251 -16.82 -0.59 5.89
C ASP A 251 -15.47 -0.21 6.51
N TYR A 252 -15.44 0.81 7.37
CA TYR A 252 -14.22 1.22 8.06
C TYR A 252 -13.92 0.29 9.26
N PRO A 253 -12.65 0.04 9.59
CA PRO A 253 -12.29 -0.62 10.85
C PRO A 253 -12.79 0.12 12.08
N SER A 254 -12.72 1.48 12.05
CA SER A 254 -13.17 2.39 13.11
C SER A 254 -13.63 3.72 12.51
N PRO A 255 -14.47 4.50 13.22
CA PRO A 255 -14.94 5.80 12.73
C PRO A 255 -13.83 6.83 12.49
N ASP A 256 -12.68 6.68 13.14
CA ASP A 256 -11.52 7.56 13.01
C ASP A 256 -10.49 7.07 11.97
N TRP A 257 -10.88 6.13 11.09
CA TRP A 257 -10.01 5.62 10.01
C TRP A 257 -9.68 6.66 8.96
N ILE A 258 -10.67 7.51 8.66
CA ILE A 258 -10.62 8.63 7.71
C ILE A 258 -10.85 9.94 8.47
N ASN A 259 -10.20 11.01 8.07
CA ASN A 259 -10.47 12.35 8.57
C ASN A 259 -11.76 12.88 7.91
N GLU A 260 -12.89 12.64 8.57
CA GLU A 260 -14.19 13.08 8.08
C GLU A 260 -14.56 14.47 8.59
N TRP A 261 -15.38 15.16 7.81
CA TRP A 261 -15.95 16.47 8.10
C TRP A 261 -17.47 16.41 7.88
N ASP A 262 -18.23 17.29 8.55
CA ASP A 262 -19.69 17.37 8.38
C ASP A 262 -20.07 17.63 6.92
N GLU A 263 -19.23 18.36 6.19
CA GLU A 263 -19.32 18.61 4.75
C GLU A 263 -17.92 18.50 4.14
N TYR A 264 -17.84 18.15 2.86
CA TYR A 264 -16.54 18.12 2.17
C TYR A 264 -15.74 19.37 2.44
N THR A 265 -14.56 19.20 3.04
CA THR A 265 -13.63 20.27 3.38
C THR A 265 -12.31 20.01 2.66
N GLN A 266 -12.02 20.90 1.70
CA GLN A 266 -10.74 20.81 0.97
C GLN A 266 -9.59 21.28 1.85
N THR A 267 -8.41 20.64 1.73
CA THR A 267 -7.19 21.15 2.35
C THR A 267 -6.93 22.57 1.89
N ASN A 268 -6.49 23.43 2.82
CA ASN A 268 -6.23 24.82 2.52
C ASN A 268 -4.89 25.07 1.78
N HIS A 269 -4.06 24.02 1.59
CA HIS A 269 -2.76 24.07 0.93
C HIS A 269 -1.77 25.12 1.49
N ARG A 270 -1.96 25.54 2.74
CA ARG A 270 -1.10 26.54 3.41
C ARG A 270 0.12 25.88 4.02
N LYS A 271 1.16 25.65 3.23
CA LYS A 271 2.37 24.91 3.59
C LYS A 271 3.05 25.33 4.90
N THR A 272 2.90 26.61 5.30
CA THR A 272 3.57 27.15 6.49
C THR A 272 2.83 26.86 7.81
N VAL A 273 1.61 26.33 7.78
CA VAL A 273 0.78 26.15 8.99
C VAL A 273 1.42 25.25 10.05
N LEU A 274 2.22 24.26 9.64
CA LEU A 274 2.90 23.37 10.56
C LEU A 274 4.19 23.97 11.15
N GLN A 275 4.71 25.01 10.52
CA GLN A 275 5.97 25.66 10.91
C GLN A 275 5.73 26.93 11.74
N ASP A 276 4.56 27.56 11.58
CA ASP A 276 4.19 28.78 12.28
C ASP A 276 3.67 28.46 13.69
N PRO A 277 4.36 28.88 14.76
CA PRO A 277 3.91 28.62 16.14
C PRO A 277 2.64 29.41 16.54
N TYR A 278 2.21 30.36 15.72
CA TYR A 278 1.04 31.22 15.97
C TYR A 278 -0.14 30.93 15.05
N VAL A 279 -0.06 29.87 14.26
CA VAL A 279 -1.16 29.47 13.37
C VAL A 279 -2.42 29.09 14.15
N SER A 280 -3.59 29.35 13.57
CA SER A 280 -4.84 28.88 14.17
C SER A 280 -4.95 27.36 14.08
N GLU A 281 -5.52 26.75 15.12
CA GLU A 281 -5.78 25.28 15.11
C GLU A 281 -6.70 24.85 13.96
N LEU A 282 -7.65 25.73 13.56
CA LEU A 282 -8.51 25.47 12.41
C LEU A 282 -7.72 25.42 11.11
N ASP A 283 -6.80 26.36 10.87
CA ASP A 283 -5.97 26.34 9.65
C ASP A 283 -5.06 25.11 9.62
N LYS A 284 -4.47 24.75 10.78
CA LYS A 284 -3.66 23.56 10.90
C LYS A 284 -4.48 22.30 10.59
N LYS A 285 -5.64 22.14 11.26
CA LYS A 285 -6.53 21.00 11.02
C LYS A 285 -7.01 20.95 9.57
N THR A 286 -7.39 22.09 8.97
CA THR A 286 -7.82 22.10 7.56
C THR A 286 -6.68 21.73 6.60
N PHE A 287 -5.44 22.00 6.96
CA PHE A 287 -4.29 21.58 6.17
C PHE A 287 -4.06 20.08 6.25
N THR A 288 -4.02 19.51 7.47
CA THR A 288 -3.65 18.11 7.70
C THR A 288 -4.79 17.13 7.47
N ASP A 289 -6.03 17.55 7.73
CA ASP A 289 -7.19 16.65 7.71
C ASP A 289 -8.15 16.95 6.54
N GLY A 290 -7.87 17.99 5.76
CA GLY A 290 -8.68 18.37 4.59
C GLY A 290 -8.38 17.49 3.39
N TRP A 291 -9.41 17.07 2.67
CA TRP A 291 -9.27 16.25 1.47
C TRP A 291 -8.72 17.05 0.29
N PHE A 292 -7.92 16.42 -0.57
CA PHE A 292 -7.42 17.11 -1.78
C PHE A 292 -8.54 17.42 -2.78
N VAL A 293 -9.38 16.43 -3.03
CA VAL A 293 -10.58 16.52 -3.88
C VAL A 293 -11.67 15.62 -3.28
N PRO A 294 -12.95 15.78 -3.67
CA PRO A 294 -14.04 14.97 -3.10
C PRO A 294 -13.87 13.45 -3.26
N THR A 295 -13.04 13.02 -4.20
CA THR A 295 -12.78 11.61 -4.51
C THR A 295 -11.50 11.05 -3.89
N MET A 296 -10.82 11.83 -3.03
CA MET A 296 -9.59 11.43 -2.33
C MET A 296 -9.76 11.62 -0.82
N PRO A 297 -10.39 10.66 -0.12
CA PRO A 297 -10.52 10.66 1.34
C PRO A 297 -9.16 10.73 2.03
N ASP A 298 -9.05 11.62 3.00
CA ASP A 298 -7.84 11.82 3.79
C ASP A 298 -7.74 10.76 4.90
N LEU A 299 -6.60 10.05 4.96
CA LEU A 299 -6.36 8.97 5.91
C LEU A 299 -5.94 9.55 7.28
N ASN A 300 -6.45 8.98 8.36
CA ASN A 300 -6.06 9.42 9.70
C ASN A 300 -4.88 8.61 10.24
N GLN A 301 -3.66 9.05 9.98
CA GLN A 301 -2.44 8.39 10.44
C GLN A 301 -2.22 8.48 11.97
N ARG A 302 -3.04 9.22 12.72
CA ARG A 302 -3.05 9.22 14.20
C ARG A 302 -3.72 7.96 14.77
N ASN A 303 -4.48 7.23 13.95
CA ASN A 303 -4.94 5.88 14.29
C ASN A 303 -3.75 4.91 14.20
N GLU A 304 -3.45 4.21 15.30
CA GLU A 304 -2.26 3.33 15.41
C GLU A 304 -2.26 2.18 14.40
N GLN A 305 -3.44 1.62 14.10
CA GLN A 305 -3.57 0.52 13.14
C GLN A 305 -3.38 1.02 11.72
N MET A 306 -3.90 2.20 11.38
CA MET A 306 -3.66 2.87 10.09
C MET A 306 -2.17 3.18 9.91
N ALA A 307 -1.54 3.80 10.91
CA ALA A 307 -0.11 4.13 10.87
C ALA A 307 0.74 2.87 10.64
N THR A 308 0.48 1.82 11.41
CA THR A 308 1.17 0.52 11.28
C THR A 308 0.97 -0.09 9.89
N TYR A 309 -0.25 -0.05 9.37
CA TYR A 309 -0.58 -0.56 8.05
C TYR A 309 0.21 0.14 6.94
N LEU A 310 0.25 1.48 6.95
CA LEU A 310 0.95 2.28 5.93
C LEU A 310 2.48 2.10 5.99
N ILE A 311 3.05 2.03 7.20
CA ILE A 311 4.48 1.73 7.39
C ILE A 311 4.82 0.35 6.84
N GLN A 312 4.04 -0.68 7.20
CA GLN A 312 4.26 -2.05 6.74
C GLN A 312 4.06 -2.18 5.22
N ASN A 313 3.09 -1.47 4.65
CA ASN A 313 2.88 -1.43 3.21
C ASN A 313 4.11 -0.88 2.48
N SER A 314 4.68 0.21 2.97
CA SER A 314 5.89 0.80 2.38
C SER A 314 7.10 -0.15 2.46
N ILE A 315 7.33 -0.77 3.62
CA ILE A 315 8.38 -1.78 3.81
C ILE A 315 8.14 -2.98 2.87
N TRP A 316 6.90 -3.43 2.75
CA TRP A 316 6.53 -4.56 1.91
C TRP A 316 6.87 -4.33 0.44
N TRP A 317 6.54 -3.17 -0.11
CA TRP A 317 6.85 -2.84 -1.51
C TRP A 317 8.35 -2.70 -1.75
N VAL A 318 9.10 -2.08 -0.82
CA VAL A 318 10.56 -1.98 -0.93
C VAL A 318 11.19 -3.36 -0.94
N GLU A 319 10.79 -4.27 -0.03
CA GLU A 319 11.33 -5.62 0.03
C GLU A 319 10.90 -6.46 -1.19
N TYR A 320 9.64 -6.36 -1.60
CA TYR A 320 9.08 -7.14 -2.71
C TYR A 320 9.77 -6.82 -4.03
N LEU A 321 9.89 -5.54 -4.35
CA LEU A 321 10.48 -5.08 -5.61
C LEU A 321 12.00 -4.90 -5.55
N GLY A 322 12.58 -4.66 -4.35
CA GLY A 322 13.98 -4.27 -4.18
C GLY A 322 14.23 -2.87 -4.73
N LEU A 323 13.47 -1.91 -4.25
CA LEU A 323 13.51 -0.52 -4.72
C LEU A 323 14.83 0.16 -4.33
N ALA A 324 15.29 1.09 -5.16
CA ALA A 324 16.38 2.00 -4.85
C ALA A 324 15.88 3.29 -4.19
N GLY A 325 14.60 3.54 -4.20
CA GLY A 325 14.04 4.72 -3.55
C GLY A 325 12.54 4.82 -3.58
N ILE A 326 12.07 5.81 -2.83
CA ILE A 326 10.67 6.21 -2.76
C ILE A 326 10.58 7.69 -3.10
N ARG A 327 9.65 8.05 -3.96
CA ARG A 327 9.10 9.40 -3.99
C ARG A 327 7.84 9.39 -3.12
N MET A 328 7.85 10.15 -2.03
CA MET A 328 6.70 10.26 -1.14
C MET A 328 5.83 11.41 -1.56
N ASP A 329 4.65 11.08 -2.06
CA ASP A 329 3.62 12.02 -2.46
C ASP A 329 3.17 12.89 -1.29
N THR A 330 2.94 14.17 -1.56
CA THR A 330 2.33 15.12 -0.61
C THR A 330 2.93 15.08 0.80
N TYR A 331 4.26 14.99 0.93
CA TYR A 331 4.99 14.70 2.19
C TYR A 331 4.56 15.54 3.41
N PRO A 332 4.23 16.85 3.31
CA PRO A 332 3.89 17.64 4.48
C PRO A 332 2.44 17.52 4.97
N TYR A 333 1.57 16.83 4.24
CA TYR A 333 0.13 16.78 4.55
C TYR A 333 -0.27 15.71 5.59
N PRO A 334 0.29 14.48 5.55
CA PRO A 334 0.03 13.49 6.59
C PRO A 334 0.44 13.99 7.97
N ASP A 335 -0.07 13.34 9.02
CA ASP A 335 0.36 13.65 10.39
C ASP A 335 1.88 13.65 10.53
N MET A 336 2.43 14.74 11.06
CA MET A 336 3.89 14.93 11.11
C MET A 336 4.61 13.94 12.03
N HIS A 337 3.96 13.45 13.09
CA HIS A 337 4.54 12.44 13.98
C HIS A 337 4.58 11.09 13.27
N PHE A 338 3.50 10.74 12.56
CA PHE A 338 3.50 9.58 11.69
C PHE A 338 4.63 9.63 10.66
N MET A 339 4.89 10.79 10.02
CA MET A 339 5.98 10.92 9.04
C MET A 339 7.36 10.77 9.67
N THR A 340 7.53 11.17 10.93
CA THR A 340 8.74 10.86 11.70
C THR A 340 8.90 9.35 11.86
N ASP A 341 7.88 8.67 12.41
CA ASP A 341 7.88 7.23 12.68
C ASP A 341 8.06 6.42 11.37
N TRP A 342 7.38 6.86 10.30
CA TRP A 342 7.49 6.24 8.98
C TRP A 342 8.92 6.32 8.43
N THR A 343 9.56 7.52 8.48
CA THR A 343 10.94 7.67 8.00
C THR A 343 11.94 6.91 8.86
N GLU A 344 11.75 6.88 10.19
CA GLU A 344 12.58 6.09 11.10
C GLU A 344 12.47 4.59 10.81
N ALA A 345 11.26 4.07 10.62
CA ALA A 345 11.03 2.66 10.29
C ALA A 345 11.69 2.28 8.95
N MET A 346 11.52 3.13 7.92
CA MET A 346 12.12 2.91 6.61
C MET A 346 13.65 2.91 6.67
N MET A 347 14.26 3.90 7.33
CA MET A 347 15.72 4.01 7.43
C MET A 347 16.34 2.96 8.36
N LYS A 348 15.60 2.46 9.35
CA LYS A 348 16.02 1.33 10.18
C LYS A 348 16.10 0.04 9.37
N GLU A 349 15.12 -0.21 8.50
CA GLU A 349 15.07 -1.42 7.67
C GLU A 349 16.03 -1.34 6.47
N TYR A 350 16.16 -0.15 5.85
CA TYR A 350 16.94 0.10 4.64
C TYR A 350 17.80 1.37 4.78
N PRO A 351 18.93 1.31 5.50
CA PRO A 351 19.74 2.49 5.82
C PRO A 351 20.26 3.26 4.59
N ASP A 352 20.50 2.55 3.49
CA ASP A 352 21.05 3.12 2.26
C ASP A 352 19.98 3.55 1.24
N LEU A 353 18.71 3.21 1.48
CA LEU A 353 17.60 3.68 0.65
C LEU A 353 17.55 5.20 0.63
N ASN A 354 17.21 5.80 -0.50
CA ASN A 354 16.87 7.21 -0.54
C ASN A 354 15.35 7.43 -0.64
N ILE A 355 14.88 8.46 0.04
CA ILE A 355 13.50 8.93 -0.01
C ILE A 355 13.51 10.38 -0.39
N VAL A 356 12.78 10.74 -1.45
CA VAL A 356 12.52 12.14 -1.82
C VAL A 356 11.09 12.48 -1.47
N GLY A 357 10.90 13.42 -0.53
CA GLY A 357 9.58 13.95 -0.17
C GLY A 357 9.16 15.05 -1.12
N GLU A 358 7.92 15.01 -1.58
CA GLU A 358 7.34 16.08 -2.38
C GLU A 358 6.92 17.25 -1.48
N GLU A 359 7.59 18.40 -1.65
CA GLU A 359 7.21 19.65 -1.00
C GLU A 359 7.24 20.79 -2.03
N TRP A 360 6.10 21.08 -2.63
CA TRP A 360 5.94 22.13 -3.63
C TRP A 360 5.90 23.52 -2.98
N PHE A 361 7.06 24.12 -2.78
CA PHE A 361 7.15 25.47 -2.26
C PHE A 361 8.40 26.20 -2.76
N GLY A 362 8.27 27.46 -3.19
CA GLY A 362 9.36 28.23 -3.77
C GLY A 362 10.41 28.75 -2.77
N GLU A 363 10.26 28.49 -1.47
CA GLU A 363 11.18 28.95 -0.43
C GLU A 363 11.99 27.80 0.15
N PRO A 364 13.31 27.72 -0.09
CA PRO A 364 14.15 26.61 0.38
C PRO A 364 14.10 26.38 1.90
N ALA A 365 13.83 27.43 2.69
CA ALA A 365 13.70 27.31 4.14
C ALA A 365 12.47 26.46 4.53
N ILE A 366 11.37 26.60 3.80
CA ILE A 366 10.14 25.82 4.00
C ILE A 366 10.35 24.39 3.54
N VAL A 367 10.88 24.19 2.35
CA VAL A 367 11.18 22.86 1.79
C VAL A 367 12.12 22.11 2.72
N SER A 368 13.24 22.72 3.12
CA SER A 368 14.25 22.06 3.95
C SER A 368 13.83 21.80 5.39
N TYR A 369 12.69 22.34 5.85
CA TYR A 369 12.14 22.08 7.19
C TYR A 369 12.01 20.58 7.48
N TRP A 370 11.62 19.80 6.49
CA TRP A 370 11.36 18.35 6.59
C TRP A 370 12.61 17.50 6.55
N GLN A 371 13.77 18.05 6.18
CA GLN A 371 14.97 17.30 5.90
C GLN A 371 15.67 16.82 7.17
N LYS A 372 16.21 15.61 7.11
CA LYS A 372 17.08 15.01 8.14
C LYS A 372 18.15 16.00 8.64
N GLY A 373 18.29 16.07 9.96
CA GLY A 373 19.31 16.89 10.61
C GLY A 373 18.96 18.37 10.77
N LYS A 374 17.78 18.81 10.34
CA LYS A 374 17.30 20.15 10.63
C LYS A 374 16.90 20.28 12.11
N LYS A 375 17.20 21.46 12.68
CA LYS A 375 16.78 21.84 14.03
C LYS A 375 15.57 22.76 13.90
N ASN A 376 14.40 22.21 14.05
CA ASN A 376 13.14 22.94 13.92
C ASN A 376 12.68 23.49 15.28
N PRO A 377 12.11 24.73 15.32
CA PRO A 377 11.70 25.37 16.59
C PRO A 377 10.64 24.57 17.37
N ASN A 378 9.78 23.84 16.67
CA ASN A 378 8.73 22.98 17.26
C ASN A 378 9.20 21.57 17.60
N GLY A 379 10.51 21.25 17.42
CA GLY A 379 11.09 19.96 17.75
C GLY A 379 10.87 18.89 16.70
N TYR A 380 10.24 19.18 15.55
CA TYR A 380 10.09 18.22 14.47
C TYR A 380 11.45 17.74 13.95
N ALA A 381 11.57 16.42 13.77
CA ALA A 381 12.72 15.76 13.18
C ALA A 381 12.25 14.60 12.30
N SER A 382 13.02 14.25 11.29
CA SER A 382 12.77 13.09 10.43
C SER A 382 14.09 12.51 9.92
N GLU A 383 14.00 11.31 9.38
CA GLU A 383 15.10 10.65 8.66
C GLU A 383 15.04 10.88 7.14
N LEU A 384 14.21 11.81 6.66
CA LEU A 384 14.06 12.15 5.24
C LEU A 384 15.34 12.74 4.66
N LYS A 385 15.94 12.05 3.70
CA LYS A 385 17.22 12.44 3.12
C LYS A 385 17.10 13.55 2.07
N SER A 386 16.07 13.50 1.23
CA SER A 386 15.92 14.36 0.07
C SER A 386 14.52 14.95 -0.02
N LEU A 387 14.43 16.11 -0.67
CA LEU A 387 13.18 16.81 -0.97
C LEU A 387 13.21 17.32 -2.40
N MET A 388 12.05 17.44 -2.99
CA MET A 388 11.85 18.08 -4.29
C MET A 388 10.86 19.21 -4.14
N ASP A 389 11.06 20.28 -4.90
CA ASP A 389 10.21 21.45 -5.06
C ASP A 389 9.61 21.50 -6.47
#